data_d66edd332697a5493a742beff5efa7df
#
_entry.id   d66edd332697a5493a742beff5efa7df
#
_cell.length_a   1.000
_cell.length_b   1.000
_cell.length_c   1.000
_cell.angle_alpha   90.00
_cell.angle_beta   90.00
_cell.angle_gamma   90.00
#
_symmetry.space_group_name_H-M   'P 1'
#
loop_
_entity.id
_entity.type
_entity.pdbx_description
1 polymer ?
#
loop_
_entity_poly.entity_id
_entity_poly.type
_entity_poly.pdbx_seq_one_letter_code
_entity_poly.pdbx_strand_id
1 'polypeptide(L)'
;MKEVVIVSPVRTPVGAHGGALRDKRAQDLAAIVFKAVLERTGLDPAVLDEVIIGNIGSPSEAANIARVAALMAGIPIEVPAFTVQRNCASGMQSITSAYQAIQTGDGEIYLCGGTESMSNIPYVLKGARWGYKLRHAELTDALWEGLTDPICNQIMGRTAENLAEKYNISREEQDQYAVQSHKKAFMAQRMGKFDDEIVPVEVVKKVAGQEVAREKIIHDETINAGLTVQKAALYPPVFKENGTVTPANSCPISDGAAAMIVCTAEKAQALGLKPTARIVSYAYAAVEPAYMGIGPAFAMPKALKKAGLTLDDIDLIELNEAFAAQCLAVGKEMEAQGYNWNWDKVNVNGGAIALGHPVGCTAAKLVATLTYEMQRRKARYGIDTMCVGGGQGGCLILERIPMD
;
A
#
# COMPACT_ATOMS: atom_id res chain seq x y z
N MET A 1 15.00 -17.52 16.72
CA MET A 1 14.53 -16.22 16.20
C MET A 1 13.49 -15.70 17.19
N LYS A 2 13.49 -14.39 17.49
CA LYS A 2 12.44 -13.76 18.30
C LYS A 2 11.10 -13.80 17.56
N GLU A 3 10.02 -14.03 18.29
CA GLU A 3 8.67 -13.91 17.73
C GLU A 3 8.32 -12.44 17.57
N VAL A 4 7.91 -12.02 16.37
CA VAL A 4 7.60 -10.64 16.04
C VAL A 4 6.13 -10.52 15.69
N VAL A 5 5.45 -9.59 16.35
CA VAL A 5 4.00 -9.41 16.25
C VAL A 5 3.62 -8.02 15.76
N ILE A 6 2.43 -7.93 15.19
CA ILE A 6 1.79 -6.70 14.73
C ILE A 6 0.67 -6.34 15.71
N VAL A 7 0.61 -5.06 16.11
CA VAL A 7 -0.39 -4.56 17.06
C VAL A 7 -1.07 -3.33 16.45
N SER A 8 -2.38 -3.30 16.57
CA SER A 8 -3.24 -2.15 16.22
C SER A 8 -2.94 -1.54 14.84
N PRO A 9 -2.96 -2.32 13.76
CA PRO A 9 -2.81 -1.76 12.41
C PRO A 9 -4.01 -0.85 12.09
N VAL A 10 -3.71 0.34 11.57
CA VAL A 10 -4.72 1.33 11.18
C VAL A 10 -4.35 1.99 9.87
N ARG A 11 -5.34 2.60 9.19
CA ARG A 11 -5.15 3.40 7.99
C ARG A 11 -6.08 4.59 7.94
N THR A 12 -5.74 5.61 7.17
CA THR A 12 -6.72 6.61 6.75
C THR A 12 -7.70 6.01 5.74
N PRO A 13 -8.87 6.63 5.50
CA PRO A 13 -9.54 6.44 4.23
C PRO A 13 -8.58 6.85 3.10
N VAL A 14 -8.77 6.28 1.92
CA VAL A 14 -7.98 6.63 0.74
C VAL A 14 -8.71 7.73 -0.04
N GLY A 15 -8.00 8.85 -0.26
CA GLY A 15 -8.46 9.96 -1.08
C GLY A 15 -8.17 9.75 -2.56
N ALA A 16 -9.05 10.21 -3.43
CA ALA A 16 -8.80 10.32 -4.86
C ALA A 16 -7.81 11.45 -5.17
N HIS A 17 -7.14 11.38 -6.31
CA HIS A 17 -6.28 12.48 -6.78
C HIS A 17 -7.04 13.81 -6.85
N GLY A 18 -6.55 14.81 -6.15
CA GLY A 18 -7.22 16.12 -6.04
C GLY A 18 -8.55 16.09 -5.29
N GLY A 19 -8.88 14.98 -4.62
CA GLY A 19 -10.13 14.76 -3.88
C GLY A 19 -10.13 15.29 -2.46
N ALA A 20 -10.81 14.59 -1.57
CA ALA A 20 -11.07 15.04 -0.19
C ALA A 20 -9.80 15.24 0.64
N LEU A 21 -8.73 14.47 0.37
CA LEU A 21 -7.46 14.55 1.11
C LEU A 21 -6.39 15.43 0.45
N ARG A 22 -6.68 16.10 -0.66
CA ARG A 22 -5.69 16.88 -1.44
C ARG A 22 -4.93 17.93 -0.64
N ASP A 23 -5.54 18.50 0.39
CA ASP A 23 -4.92 19.52 1.23
C ASP A 23 -4.12 18.94 2.41
N LYS A 24 -4.01 17.60 2.50
CA LYS A 24 -3.21 16.87 3.48
C LYS A 24 -1.90 16.43 2.84
N ARG A 25 -0.80 16.90 3.37
CA ARG A 25 0.53 16.44 2.93
C ARG A 25 0.79 15.03 3.47
N ALA A 26 1.73 14.32 2.89
CA ALA A 26 2.05 12.95 3.30
C ALA A 26 2.44 12.85 4.79
N GLN A 27 3.19 13.83 5.33
CA GLN A 27 3.53 13.90 6.75
C GLN A 27 2.31 14.17 7.65
N ASP A 28 1.31 14.92 7.18
CA ASP A 28 0.08 15.18 7.94
C ASP A 28 -0.73 13.88 8.07
N LEU A 29 -0.87 13.11 6.98
CA LEU A 29 -1.55 11.82 6.97
C LEU A 29 -0.83 10.79 7.87
N ALA A 30 0.51 10.73 7.82
CA ALA A 30 1.31 9.87 8.67
C ALA A 30 1.13 10.21 10.15
N ALA A 31 1.17 11.49 10.52
CA ALA A 31 0.97 11.93 11.90
C ALA A 31 -0.41 11.55 12.45
N ILE A 32 -1.46 11.55 11.60
CA ILE A 32 -2.82 11.13 11.98
C ILE A 32 -2.83 9.65 12.38
N VAL A 33 -2.27 8.77 11.55
CA VAL A 33 -2.27 7.33 11.86
C VAL A 33 -1.32 7.00 13.01
N PHE A 34 -0.22 7.73 13.20
CA PHE A 34 0.66 7.56 14.36
C PHE A 34 -0.07 7.87 15.67
N LYS A 35 -0.75 9.02 15.74
CA LYS A 35 -1.59 9.37 16.90
C LYS A 35 -2.63 8.32 17.19
N ALA A 36 -3.32 7.84 16.16
CA ALA A 36 -4.36 6.83 16.31
C ALA A 36 -3.81 5.49 16.84
N VAL A 37 -2.64 5.04 16.37
CA VAL A 37 -2.00 3.83 16.90
C VAL A 37 -1.66 4.01 18.39
N LEU A 38 -1.05 5.14 18.76
CA LEU A 38 -0.69 5.43 20.15
C LEU A 38 -1.92 5.53 21.05
N GLU A 39 -2.98 6.21 20.60
CA GLU A 39 -4.24 6.34 21.33
C GLU A 39 -4.94 4.98 21.50
N ARG A 40 -5.03 4.16 20.44
CA ARG A 40 -5.68 2.83 20.50
C ARG A 40 -4.94 1.84 21.39
N THR A 41 -3.62 1.95 21.44
CA THR A 41 -2.77 1.07 22.27
C THR A 41 -2.57 1.58 23.70
N GLY A 42 -2.80 2.87 23.94
CA GLY A 42 -2.43 3.53 25.22
C GLY A 42 -0.93 3.53 25.46
N LEU A 43 -0.12 3.34 24.40
CA LEU A 43 1.32 3.23 24.50
C LEU A 43 1.96 4.60 24.79
N ASP A 44 2.84 4.65 25.81
CA ASP A 44 3.74 5.78 25.97
C ASP A 44 4.73 5.81 24.79
N PRO A 45 4.72 6.85 23.93
CA PRO A 45 5.60 6.89 22.78
C PRO A 45 7.09 6.91 23.11
N ALA A 46 7.46 7.21 24.35
CA ALA A 46 8.85 7.18 24.81
C ALA A 46 9.46 5.76 24.86
N VAL A 47 8.63 4.72 24.82
CA VAL A 47 9.11 3.33 24.82
C VAL A 47 9.47 2.81 23.42
N LEU A 48 9.16 3.57 22.36
CA LEU A 48 9.51 3.22 20.99
C LEU A 48 11.03 3.29 20.79
N ASP A 49 11.60 2.24 20.21
CA ASP A 49 13.00 2.25 19.83
C ASP A 49 13.22 3.10 18.57
N GLU A 50 12.31 3.05 17.60
CA GLU A 50 12.41 3.83 16.38
C GLU A 50 11.08 3.89 15.61
N VAL A 51 10.93 4.89 14.75
CA VAL A 51 9.83 5.03 13.79
C VAL A 51 10.33 4.80 12.37
N ILE A 52 9.72 3.87 11.64
CA ILE A 52 10.10 3.55 10.25
C ILE A 52 8.89 3.70 9.35
N ILE A 53 8.95 4.57 8.34
CA ILE A 53 7.82 4.75 7.41
C ILE A 53 8.26 4.67 5.96
N GLY A 54 7.43 4.05 5.14
CA GLY A 54 7.57 4.03 3.68
C GLY A 54 7.00 5.29 3.04
N ASN A 55 7.74 5.90 2.12
CA ASN A 55 7.27 7.01 1.29
C ASN A 55 8.08 7.07 0.00
N ILE A 56 7.46 7.48 -1.10
CA ILE A 56 8.10 7.61 -2.42
C ILE A 56 8.20 9.05 -2.85
N GLY A 57 7.15 9.84 -2.62
CA GLY A 57 7.04 11.21 -3.11
C GLY A 57 8.09 12.17 -2.56
N SER A 58 8.75 11.80 -1.45
CA SER A 58 9.89 12.50 -0.84
C SER A 58 9.74 14.04 -0.90
N PRO A 59 8.74 14.61 -0.21
CA PRO A 59 8.48 16.04 -0.26
C PRO A 59 9.69 16.83 0.22
N SER A 60 10.03 17.90 -0.49
CA SER A 60 11.25 18.68 -0.23
C SER A 60 11.26 19.32 1.17
N GLU A 61 10.08 19.63 1.72
CA GLU A 61 9.92 20.20 3.06
C GLU A 61 9.96 19.14 4.19
N ALA A 62 10.00 17.85 3.84
CA ALA A 62 10.03 16.74 4.81
C ALA A 62 10.88 15.59 4.27
N ALA A 63 12.15 15.83 3.98
CA ALA A 63 13.07 14.86 3.38
C ALA A 63 13.15 13.54 4.18
N ASN A 64 13.16 13.60 5.52
CA ASN A 64 12.92 12.43 6.38
C ASN A 64 11.50 12.53 6.94
N ILE A 65 10.54 12.06 6.15
CA ILE A 65 9.12 12.19 6.47
C ILE A 65 8.74 11.44 7.75
N ALA A 66 9.41 10.31 8.05
CA ALA A 66 9.22 9.56 9.28
C ALA A 66 9.48 10.45 10.51
N ARG A 67 10.62 11.18 10.51
CA ARG A 67 10.98 12.05 11.60
C ARG A 67 10.04 13.24 11.77
N VAL A 68 9.67 13.88 10.66
CA VAL A 68 8.73 15.00 10.66
C VAL A 68 7.37 14.55 11.22
N ALA A 69 6.81 13.46 10.70
CA ALA A 69 5.52 12.92 11.13
C ALA A 69 5.53 12.47 12.59
N ALA A 70 6.63 11.83 13.05
CA ALA A 70 6.80 11.41 14.44
C ALA A 70 6.69 12.60 15.41
N LEU A 71 7.42 13.69 15.13
CA LEU A 71 7.39 14.91 15.95
C LEU A 71 6.01 15.60 15.89
N MET A 72 5.36 15.63 14.73
CA MET A 72 3.99 16.14 14.57
C MET A 72 2.96 15.31 15.34
N ALA A 73 3.22 14.01 15.52
CA ALA A 73 2.38 13.11 16.31
C ALA A 73 2.61 13.25 17.82
N GLY A 74 3.64 14.00 18.26
CA GLY A 74 4.00 14.17 19.66
C GLY A 74 4.92 13.06 20.20
N ILE A 75 5.54 12.28 19.32
CA ILE A 75 6.57 11.30 19.73
C ILE A 75 7.80 12.08 20.20
N PRO A 76 8.43 11.69 21.33
CA PRO A 76 9.55 12.38 21.91
C PRO A 76 10.74 12.55 20.97
N ILE A 77 11.52 13.60 21.18
CA ILE A 77 12.69 13.92 20.33
C ILE A 77 13.81 12.88 20.43
N GLU A 78 13.82 12.12 21.50
CA GLU A 78 14.77 11.04 21.77
C GLU A 78 14.52 9.81 20.91
N VAL A 79 13.29 9.61 20.42
CA VAL A 79 12.94 8.48 19.53
C VAL A 79 13.39 8.78 18.11
N PRO A 80 14.38 8.04 17.58
CA PRO A 80 14.84 8.22 16.22
C PRO A 80 13.78 7.80 15.19
N ALA A 81 13.97 8.25 13.94
CA ALA A 81 13.09 7.86 12.85
C ALA A 81 13.79 7.92 11.51
N PHE A 82 13.47 7.01 10.58
CA PHE A 82 13.95 7.07 9.21
C PHE A 82 12.89 6.63 8.19
N THR A 83 13.08 7.10 6.97
CA THR A 83 12.19 6.81 5.84
C THR A 83 12.83 5.78 4.94
N VAL A 84 12.03 4.77 4.51
CA VAL A 84 12.46 3.75 3.55
C VAL A 84 11.72 3.89 2.23
N GLN A 85 12.37 3.47 1.15
CA GLN A 85 11.80 3.44 -0.17
C GLN A 85 12.08 2.12 -0.86
N ARG A 86 11.01 1.43 -1.26
CA ARG A 86 10.98 0.26 -2.15
C ARG A 86 9.75 0.35 -3.05
N ASN A 87 9.55 1.50 -3.68
CA ASN A 87 8.37 1.78 -4.50
C ASN A 87 7.08 1.26 -3.82
N CYS A 88 6.25 0.49 -4.51
CA CYS A 88 4.96 0.00 -3.98
C CYS A 88 5.08 -0.84 -2.70
N ALA A 89 6.24 -1.41 -2.40
CA ALA A 89 6.48 -2.20 -1.18
C ALA A 89 7.13 -1.39 -0.04
N SER A 90 7.17 -0.06 -0.10
CA SER A 90 7.82 0.77 0.93
C SER A 90 7.19 0.57 2.32
N GLY A 91 5.85 0.46 2.40
CA GLY A 91 5.17 0.15 3.65
C GLY A 91 5.53 -1.24 4.20
N MET A 92 5.67 -2.26 3.34
CA MET A 92 6.17 -3.59 3.74
C MET A 92 7.64 -3.52 4.16
N GLN A 93 8.46 -2.72 3.47
CA GLN A 93 9.87 -2.54 3.83
C GLN A 93 10.02 -1.95 5.24
N SER A 94 9.15 -1.03 5.65
CA SER A 94 9.17 -0.48 7.01
C SER A 94 8.97 -1.60 8.06
N ILE A 95 7.98 -2.48 7.83
CA ILE A 95 7.67 -3.62 8.70
C ILE A 95 8.82 -4.63 8.72
N THR A 96 9.37 -4.96 7.54
CA THR A 96 10.46 -5.94 7.45
C THR A 96 11.79 -5.39 7.96
N SER A 97 12.01 -4.08 7.92
CA SER A 97 13.18 -3.44 8.55
C SER A 97 13.09 -3.54 10.08
N ALA A 98 11.92 -3.27 10.66
CA ALA A 98 11.69 -3.48 12.09
C ALA A 98 11.86 -4.97 12.49
N TYR A 99 11.31 -5.88 11.68
CA TYR A 99 11.53 -7.32 11.90
C TYR A 99 13.01 -7.67 11.94
N GLN A 100 13.81 -7.16 10.98
CA GLN A 100 15.26 -7.39 10.92
C GLN A 100 15.97 -6.81 12.14
N ALA A 101 15.68 -5.56 12.51
CA ALA A 101 16.25 -4.89 13.68
C ALA A 101 15.93 -5.66 14.98
N ILE A 102 14.71 -6.17 15.15
CA ILE A 102 14.32 -7.03 16.26
C ILE A 102 15.14 -8.33 16.27
N GLN A 103 15.35 -8.97 15.12
CA GLN A 103 16.13 -10.22 15.03
C GLN A 103 17.61 -10.01 15.32
N THR A 104 18.17 -8.85 15.02
CA THR A 104 19.57 -8.48 15.31
C THR A 104 19.79 -7.94 16.72
N GLY A 105 18.70 -7.57 17.40
CA GLY A 105 18.76 -7.06 18.78
C GLY A 105 18.95 -5.55 18.89
N ASP A 106 18.73 -4.79 17.79
CA ASP A 106 18.86 -3.33 17.77
C ASP A 106 17.68 -2.62 18.49
N GLY A 107 16.57 -3.37 18.74
CA GLY A 107 15.41 -2.89 19.45
C GLY A 107 14.37 -3.98 19.63
N GLU A 108 13.25 -3.64 20.26
CA GLU A 108 12.15 -4.56 20.57
C GLU A 108 10.77 -4.03 20.13
N ILE A 109 10.63 -2.70 19.88
CA ILE A 109 9.34 -2.09 19.58
C ILE A 109 9.48 -0.90 18.61
N TYR A 110 8.78 -0.96 17.49
CA TYR A 110 8.84 -0.01 16.39
C TYR A 110 7.45 0.46 15.99
N LEU A 111 7.33 1.74 15.63
CA LEU A 111 6.15 2.24 14.92
C LEU A 111 6.45 2.22 13.42
N CYS A 112 5.74 1.37 12.68
CA CYS A 112 5.96 1.12 11.26
C CYS A 112 4.75 1.54 10.44
N GLY A 113 4.95 1.80 9.16
CA GLY A 113 3.85 2.09 8.24
C GLY A 113 4.29 2.61 6.89
N GLY A 114 3.37 3.31 6.24
CA GLY A 114 3.62 3.98 4.97
C GLY A 114 2.66 5.15 4.77
N THR A 115 3.08 6.12 4.00
CA THR A 115 2.26 7.30 3.67
C THR A 115 2.57 7.76 2.25
N GLU A 116 1.56 8.30 1.59
CA GLU A 116 1.72 8.96 0.30
C GLU A 116 0.65 10.02 0.12
N SER A 117 1.02 11.17 -0.43
CA SER A 117 0.08 12.15 -0.95
C SER A 117 0.45 12.43 -2.39
N MET A 118 -0.07 11.59 -3.29
CA MET A 118 0.24 11.69 -4.71
C MET A 118 -0.34 12.99 -5.30
N SER A 119 -1.39 13.53 -4.69
CA SER A 119 -1.96 14.84 -5.03
C SER A 119 -0.98 16.00 -4.79
N ASN A 120 0.03 15.81 -3.93
CA ASN A 120 0.99 16.85 -3.55
C ASN A 120 2.41 16.59 -4.06
N ILE A 121 2.63 15.59 -4.90
CA ILE A 121 3.93 15.38 -5.57
C ILE A 121 4.16 16.55 -6.52
N PRO A 122 5.31 17.26 -6.40
CA PRO A 122 5.51 18.53 -7.09
C PRO A 122 5.89 18.38 -8.56
N TYR A 123 5.72 19.45 -9.31
CA TYR A 123 6.45 19.67 -10.55
C TYR A 123 7.86 20.17 -10.24
N VAL A 124 8.85 19.69 -10.97
CA VAL A 124 10.25 20.07 -10.79
C VAL A 124 10.82 20.77 -12.04
N LEU A 125 11.64 21.77 -11.82
CA LEU A 125 12.36 22.47 -12.89
C LEU A 125 13.81 22.01 -12.87
N LYS A 126 14.14 21.02 -13.71
CA LYS A 126 15.50 20.47 -13.81
C LYS A 126 16.46 21.52 -14.37
N GLY A 127 17.69 21.56 -13.86
CA GLY A 127 18.72 22.49 -14.31
C GLY A 127 18.57 23.94 -13.86
N ALA A 128 17.48 24.32 -13.20
CA ALA A 128 17.23 25.69 -12.74
C ALA A 128 18.34 26.24 -11.84
N ARG A 129 18.99 25.40 -11.03
CA ARG A 129 20.10 25.78 -10.13
C ARG A 129 21.28 26.40 -10.89
N TRP A 130 21.49 26.01 -12.14
CA TRP A 130 22.58 26.49 -12.98
C TRP A 130 22.14 27.56 -13.99
N GLY A 131 20.84 27.89 -14.00
CA GLY A 131 20.22 28.88 -14.86
C GLY A 131 19.93 28.38 -16.28
N TYR A 132 19.02 29.09 -16.94
CA TYR A 132 18.67 28.88 -18.36
C TYR A 132 19.13 30.09 -19.16
N LYS A 133 20.02 29.86 -20.12
CA LYS A 133 20.57 30.96 -20.94
C LYS A 133 19.74 31.25 -22.18
N LEU A 134 19.22 30.21 -22.86
CA LEU A 134 18.47 30.32 -24.11
C LEU A 134 17.41 29.21 -24.16
N ARG A 135 16.29 29.47 -24.86
CA ARG A 135 15.12 28.59 -25.04
C ARG A 135 14.25 28.43 -23.79
N HIS A 136 13.17 27.69 -23.96
CA HIS A 136 12.21 27.41 -22.91
C HIS A 136 12.75 26.36 -21.93
N ALA A 137 12.34 26.47 -20.66
CA ALA A 137 12.51 25.44 -19.66
C ALA A 137 11.21 24.62 -19.56
N GLU A 138 11.33 23.33 -19.27
CA GLU A 138 10.20 22.43 -19.08
C GLU A 138 10.02 22.12 -17.59
N LEU A 139 8.80 22.26 -17.10
CA LEU A 139 8.40 21.71 -15.81
C LEU A 139 8.12 20.22 -15.98
N THR A 140 8.83 19.39 -15.22
CA THR A 140 8.61 17.94 -15.19
C THR A 140 7.64 17.59 -14.09
N ASP A 141 6.57 16.86 -14.40
CA ASP A 141 5.69 16.25 -13.39
C ASP A 141 6.45 15.11 -12.69
N ALA A 142 6.84 15.31 -11.43
CA ALA A 142 7.60 14.32 -10.68
C ALA A 142 6.77 13.07 -10.36
N LEU A 143 5.44 13.17 -10.33
CA LEU A 143 4.56 12.01 -10.21
C LEU A 143 4.62 11.13 -11.46
N TRP A 144 4.47 11.72 -12.64
CA TRP A 144 4.55 10.98 -13.90
C TRP A 144 5.95 10.36 -14.11
N GLU A 145 7.00 11.13 -13.80
CA GLU A 145 8.38 10.64 -13.87
C GLU A 145 8.63 9.50 -12.89
N GLY A 146 8.12 9.61 -11.65
CA GLY A 146 8.23 8.55 -10.63
C GLY A 146 7.46 7.26 -10.99
N LEU A 147 6.43 7.36 -11.84
CA LEU A 147 5.69 6.21 -12.38
C LEU A 147 6.27 5.69 -13.71
N THR A 148 7.36 6.26 -14.20
CA THR A 148 8.05 5.84 -15.43
C THR A 148 9.36 5.18 -15.04
N ASP A 149 9.54 3.92 -15.44
CA ASP A 149 10.77 3.18 -15.19
C ASP A 149 11.90 3.72 -16.10
N PRO A 150 13.03 4.18 -15.52
CA PRO A 150 14.11 4.78 -16.30
C PRO A 150 14.96 3.77 -17.06
N ILE A 151 14.87 2.47 -16.75
CA ILE A 151 15.67 1.41 -17.39
C ILE A 151 14.99 0.93 -18.67
N CYS A 152 13.70 0.57 -18.59
CA CYS A 152 12.95 0.17 -19.78
C CYS A 152 12.23 1.35 -20.47
N ASN A 153 12.27 2.55 -19.88
CA ASN A 153 11.62 3.76 -20.37
C ASN A 153 10.12 3.58 -20.63
N GLN A 154 9.45 2.93 -19.69
CA GLN A 154 8.01 2.65 -19.75
C GLN A 154 7.31 3.11 -18.48
N ILE A 155 6.17 3.80 -18.66
CA ILE A 155 5.26 4.07 -17.55
C ILE A 155 4.64 2.77 -17.06
N MET A 156 4.29 2.68 -15.77
CA MET A 156 3.80 1.45 -15.13
C MET A 156 2.62 0.83 -15.88
N GLY A 157 1.68 1.63 -16.39
CA GLY A 157 0.57 1.10 -17.19
C GLY A 157 1.02 0.45 -18.50
N ARG A 158 2.13 0.90 -19.11
CA ARG A 158 2.71 0.24 -20.29
C ARG A 158 3.30 -1.14 -19.92
N THR A 159 3.89 -1.29 -18.74
CA THR A 159 4.36 -2.61 -18.26
C THR A 159 3.21 -3.59 -18.04
N ALA A 160 2.02 -3.08 -17.65
CA ALA A 160 0.81 -3.89 -17.56
C ALA A 160 0.30 -4.36 -18.92
N GLU A 161 0.39 -3.52 -19.98
CA GLU A 161 0.09 -3.95 -21.35
C GLU A 161 1.04 -5.08 -21.81
N ASN A 162 2.33 -5.02 -21.45
CA ASN A 162 3.28 -6.09 -21.76
C ASN A 162 2.85 -7.43 -21.14
N LEU A 163 2.30 -7.40 -19.92
CA LEU A 163 1.76 -8.60 -19.26
C LEU A 163 0.47 -9.07 -19.92
N ALA A 164 -0.43 -8.16 -20.29
CA ALA A 164 -1.64 -8.53 -21.02
C ALA A 164 -1.31 -9.27 -22.31
N GLU A 165 -0.32 -8.79 -23.08
CA GLU A 165 0.17 -9.44 -24.28
C GLU A 165 0.81 -10.81 -24.00
N LYS A 166 1.77 -10.86 -23.05
CA LYS A 166 2.53 -12.07 -22.74
C LYS A 166 1.65 -13.21 -22.25
N TYR A 167 0.63 -12.91 -21.46
CA TYR A 167 -0.27 -13.91 -20.86
C TYR A 167 -1.61 -14.02 -21.59
N ASN A 168 -1.78 -13.39 -22.75
CA ASN A 168 -3.01 -13.38 -23.53
C ASN A 168 -4.23 -13.03 -22.69
N ILE A 169 -4.16 -11.91 -21.97
CA ILE A 169 -5.24 -11.41 -21.11
C ILE A 169 -6.05 -10.40 -21.93
N SER A 170 -7.31 -10.70 -22.15
CA SER A 170 -8.21 -9.86 -22.92
C SER A 170 -8.64 -8.59 -22.15
N ARG A 171 -9.12 -7.61 -22.89
CA ARG A 171 -9.74 -6.41 -22.33
C ARG A 171 -10.94 -6.77 -21.45
N GLU A 172 -11.76 -7.71 -21.88
CA GLU A 172 -12.96 -8.12 -21.17
C GLU A 172 -12.63 -8.78 -19.83
N GLU A 173 -11.63 -9.67 -19.77
CA GLU A 173 -11.15 -10.26 -18.51
C GLU A 173 -10.71 -9.18 -17.51
N GLN A 174 -9.98 -8.16 -17.98
CA GLN A 174 -9.52 -7.05 -17.16
C GLN A 174 -10.69 -6.21 -16.62
N ASP A 175 -11.66 -5.88 -17.46
CA ASP A 175 -12.84 -5.09 -17.08
C ASP A 175 -13.74 -5.88 -16.12
N GLN A 176 -13.90 -7.19 -16.32
CA GLN A 176 -14.63 -8.07 -15.39
C GLN A 176 -13.96 -8.11 -14.01
N TYR A 177 -12.63 -8.25 -13.98
CA TYR A 177 -11.85 -8.22 -12.73
C TYR A 177 -12.04 -6.89 -11.99
N ALA A 178 -11.91 -5.77 -12.68
CA ALA A 178 -12.08 -4.43 -12.11
C ALA A 178 -13.49 -4.23 -11.53
N VAL A 179 -14.53 -4.64 -12.25
CA VAL A 179 -15.92 -4.59 -11.77
C VAL A 179 -16.10 -5.42 -10.51
N GLN A 180 -15.47 -6.61 -10.42
CA GLN A 180 -15.53 -7.43 -9.22
C GLN A 180 -14.81 -6.77 -8.03
N SER A 181 -13.64 -6.13 -8.25
CA SER A 181 -12.95 -5.37 -7.21
C SER A 181 -13.86 -4.28 -6.63
N HIS A 182 -14.49 -3.46 -7.47
CA HIS A 182 -15.43 -2.43 -7.02
C HIS A 182 -16.66 -2.98 -6.29
N LYS A 183 -17.25 -4.08 -6.77
CA LYS A 183 -18.39 -4.73 -6.11
C LYS A 183 -18.01 -5.24 -4.72
N LYS A 184 -16.90 -5.95 -4.60
CA LYS A 184 -16.40 -6.45 -3.32
C LYS A 184 -16.13 -5.31 -2.35
N ALA A 185 -15.43 -4.24 -2.79
CA ALA A 185 -15.11 -3.07 -1.96
C ALA A 185 -16.38 -2.34 -1.49
N PHE A 186 -17.34 -2.12 -2.37
CA PHE A 186 -18.62 -1.49 -2.03
C PHE A 186 -19.40 -2.31 -1.00
N MET A 187 -19.47 -3.62 -1.17
CA MET A 187 -20.15 -4.48 -0.20
C MET A 187 -19.41 -4.51 1.15
N ALA A 188 -18.09 -4.58 1.13
CA ALA A 188 -17.27 -4.54 2.34
C ALA A 188 -17.48 -3.24 3.12
N GLN A 189 -17.45 -2.09 2.44
CA GLN A 189 -17.71 -0.78 3.05
C GLN A 189 -19.13 -0.70 3.63
N ARG A 190 -20.14 -1.14 2.89
CA ARG A 190 -21.54 -1.15 3.40
C ARG A 190 -21.75 -2.07 4.59
N MET A 191 -20.96 -3.13 4.71
CA MET A 191 -21.00 -4.07 5.85
C MET A 191 -20.12 -3.62 7.03
N GLY A 192 -19.52 -2.43 6.97
CA GLY A 192 -18.65 -1.90 8.02
C GLY A 192 -17.33 -2.64 8.19
N LYS A 193 -16.88 -3.40 7.17
CA LYS A 193 -15.67 -4.22 7.30
C LYS A 193 -14.37 -3.42 7.41
N PHE A 194 -14.41 -2.14 7.04
CA PHE A 194 -13.26 -1.24 7.15
C PHE A 194 -13.31 -0.34 8.39
N ASP A 195 -14.38 -0.40 9.19
CA ASP A 195 -14.59 0.53 10.31
C ASP A 195 -13.54 0.36 11.41
N ASP A 196 -13.07 -0.87 11.65
CA ASP A 196 -12.03 -1.16 12.65
C ASP A 196 -10.65 -0.65 12.24
N GLU A 197 -10.37 -0.58 10.94
CA GLU A 197 -9.06 -0.18 10.42
C GLU A 197 -8.97 1.30 10.06
N ILE A 198 -10.08 1.94 9.71
CA ILE A 198 -10.10 3.34 9.27
C ILE A 198 -10.04 4.30 10.45
N VAL A 199 -9.12 5.26 10.35
CA VAL A 199 -9.02 6.44 11.22
C VAL A 199 -9.63 7.62 10.47
N PRO A 200 -10.68 8.26 11.02
CA PRO A 200 -11.28 9.44 10.39
C PRO A 200 -10.28 10.57 10.18
N VAL A 201 -10.29 11.18 9.00
CA VAL A 201 -9.46 12.34 8.69
C VAL A 201 -10.32 13.60 8.66
N GLU A 202 -10.02 14.55 9.54
CA GLU A 202 -10.68 15.86 9.52
C GLU A 202 -10.11 16.73 8.40
N VAL A 203 -10.99 17.21 7.54
CA VAL A 203 -10.67 18.16 6.46
C VAL A 203 -11.41 19.47 6.65
N VAL A 204 -10.77 20.59 6.26
CA VAL A 204 -11.32 21.93 6.36
C VAL A 204 -11.78 22.38 4.98
N LYS A 205 -13.08 22.60 4.82
CA LYS A 205 -13.61 23.21 3.60
C LYS A 205 -13.40 24.71 3.63
N LYS A 206 -12.78 25.25 2.60
CA LYS A 206 -12.55 26.69 2.44
C LYS A 206 -13.26 27.21 1.20
N VAL A 207 -13.91 28.36 1.33
CA VAL A 207 -14.46 29.12 0.21
C VAL A 207 -13.83 30.52 0.25
N ALA A 208 -13.21 30.94 -0.85
CA ALA A 208 -12.45 32.20 -0.95
C ALA A 208 -11.40 32.37 0.17
N GLY A 209 -10.76 31.25 0.57
CA GLY A 209 -9.71 31.24 1.61
C GLY A 209 -10.24 31.23 3.05
N GLN A 210 -11.55 31.35 3.27
CA GLN A 210 -12.17 31.31 4.61
C GLN A 210 -12.68 29.90 4.91
N GLU A 211 -12.46 29.44 6.15
CA GLU A 211 -13.03 28.18 6.65
C GLU A 211 -14.55 28.30 6.72
N VAL A 212 -15.26 27.40 6.03
CA VAL A 212 -16.74 27.37 6.02
C VAL A 212 -17.31 26.13 6.68
N ALA A 213 -16.55 25.03 6.76
CA ALA A 213 -16.97 23.81 7.42
C ALA A 213 -15.78 22.91 7.73
N ARG A 214 -15.96 22.00 8.72
CA ARG A 214 -15.09 20.86 8.99
C ARG A 214 -15.88 19.59 8.72
N GLU A 215 -15.24 18.64 8.06
CA GLU A 215 -15.83 17.34 7.72
C GLU A 215 -14.86 16.23 8.09
N LYS A 216 -15.41 15.11 8.58
CA LYS A 216 -14.62 13.90 8.82
C LYS A 216 -14.81 12.97 7.63
N ILE A 217 -13.72 12.66 6.93
CA ILE A 217 -13.69 11.65 5.87
C ILE A 217 -13.48 10.30 6.55
N ILE A 218 -14.40 9.37 6.32
CA ILE A 218 -14.44 8.04 6.96
C ILE A 218 -14.55 6.90 5.97
N HIS A 219 -14.65 7.20 4.67
CA HIS A 219 -14.81 6.20 3.61
C HIS A 219 -13.77 6.41 2.52
N ASP A 220 -13.36 5.30 1.90
CA ASP A 220 -12.53 5.32 0.71
C ASP A 220 -13.29 5.98 -0.44
N GLU A 221 -12.66 6.96 -1.11
CA GLU A 221 -13.33 7.88 -2.03
C GLU A 221 -13.51 7.29 -3.43
N THR A 222 -12.69 6.30 -3.80
CA THR A 222 -12.57 5.84 -5.19
C THR A 222 -13.50 4.69 -5.56
N ILE A 223 -14.28 4.16 -4.62
CA ILE A 223 -15.22 3.06 -4.87
C ILE A 223 -16.32 3.47 -5.83
N ASN A 224 -16.42 2.84 -7.00
CA ASN A 224 -17.46 3.07 -7.98
C ASN A 224 -18.50 1.93 -7.98
N ALA A 225 -19.51 2.05 -7.13
CA ALA A 225 -20.59 1.06 -7.03
C ALA A 225 -21.42 0.88 -8.32
N GLY A 226 -21.39 1.88 -9.21
CA GLY A 226 -22.14 1.87 -10.46
C GLY A 226 -21.35 1.37 -11.68
N LEU A 227 -20.11 0.91 -11.49
CA LEU A 227 -19.29 0.38 -12.59
C LEU A 227 -19.84 -0.99 -13.04
N THR A 228 -20.07 -1.12 -14.34
CA THR A 228 -20.43 -2.39 -15.01
C THR A 228 -19.42 -2.67 -16.11
N VAL A 229 -19.35 -3.92 -16.60
CA VAL A 229 -18.46 -4.28 -17.70
C VAL A 229 -18.73 -3.43 -18.95
N GLN A 230 -20.03 -3.15 -19.24
CA GLN A 230 -20.42 -2.29 -20.35
C GLN A 230 -19.91 -0.86 -20.19
N LYS A 231 -19.94 -0.31 -18.97
CA LYS A 231 -19.39 1.03 -18.67
C LYS A 231 -17.85 1.02 -18.72
N ALA A 232 -17.22 0.00 -18.18
CA ALA A 232 -15.76 -0.16 -18.22
C ALA A 232 -15.26 -0.21 -19.67
N ALA A 233 -15.98 -0.92 -20.56
CA ALA A 233 -15.66 -1.03 -21.96
C ALA A 233 -15.64 0.32 -22.74
N LEU A 234 -16.32 1.36 -22.22
CA LEU A 234 -16.32 2.69 -22.83
C LEU A 234 -15.04 3.50 -22.59
N TYR A 235 -14.22 3.10 -21.61
CA TYR A 235 -12.95 3.78 -21.35
C TYR A 235 -11.91 3.43 -22.42
N PRO A 236 -11.26 4.42 -23.04
CA PRO A 236 -10.20 4.15 -23.99
C PRO A 236 -8.95 3.64 -23.30
N PRO A 237 -8.12 2.82 -23.97
CA PRO A 237 -6.77 2.51 -23.49
C PRO A 237 -5.93 3.79 -23.47
N VAL A 238 -5.07 3.95 -22.45
CA VAL A 238 -4.32 5.20 -22.23
C VAL A 238 -2.81 5.02 -22.25
N PHE A 239 -2.30 3.79 -22.27
CA PHE A 239 -0.86 3.52 -22.19
C PHE A 239 -0.28 2.93 -23.48
N LYS A 240 -1.13 2.46 -24.37
CA LYS A 240 -0.75 1.89 -25.65
C LYS A 240 -1.84 2.12 -26.69
N GLU A 241 -1.49 2.48 -27.91
CA GLU A 241 -2.42 2.48 -29.02
C GLU A 241 -2.98 1.07 -29.27
N ASN A 242 -4.28 0.94 -29.38
CA ASN A 242 -4.97 -0.35 -29.45
C ASN A 242 -4.66 -1.29 -28.26
N GLY A 243 -4.35 -0.72 -27.09
CA GLY A 243 -4.08 -1.45 -25.85
C GLY A 243 -5.36 -1.92 -25.16
N THR A 244 -5.18 -2.45 -23.96
CA THR A 244 -6.26 -3.04 -23.15
C THR A 244 -6.36 -2.42 -21.75
N VAL A 245 -5.31 -1.75 -21.29
CA VAL A 245 -5.23 -1.13 -19.96
C VAL A 245 -5.85 0.26 -19.98
N THR A 246 -6.83 0.49 -19.14
CA THR A 246 -7.64 1.72 -19.10
C THR A 246 -7.72 2.28 -17.68
N PRO A 247 -8.21 3.51 -17.50
CA PRO A 247 -8.50 4.04 -16.17
C PRO A 247 -9.52 3.21 -15.36
N ALA A 248 -10.41 2.44 -16.04
CA ALA A 248 -11.40 1.62 -15.37
C ALA A 248 -10.83 0.30 -14.80
N ASN A 249 -9.71 -0.20 -15.35
CA ASN A 249 -9.07 -1.45 -14.94
C ASN A 249 -7.67 -1.27 -14.36
N SER A 250 -7.37 -0.05 -13.91
CA SER A 250 -6.15 0.38 -13.24
C SER A 250 -6.46 0.99 -11.88
N CYS A 251 -5.53 0.92 -10.94
CA CYS A 251 -5.65 1.66 -9.69
C CYS A 251 -5.61 3.17 -9.93
N PRO A 252 -6.42 3.97 -9.21
CA PRO A 252 -6.36 5.43 -9.28
C PRO A 252 -5.13 5.98 -8.52
N ILE A 253 -4.66 7.15 -8.95
CA ILE A 253 -3.72 7.97 -8.18
C ILE A 253 -4.43 8.38 -6.88
N SER A 254 -3.74 8.23 -5.73
CA SER A 254 -4.42 8.24 -4.44
C SER A 254 -3.56 8.83 -3.32
N ASP A 255 -4.24 9.27 -2.26
CA ASP A 255 -3.64 9.79 -1.03
C ASP A 255 -4.02 8.90 0.16
N GLY A 256 -3.08 8.61 1.07
CA GLY A 256 -3.38 7.82 2.26
C GLY A 256 -2.16 7.49 3.11
N ALA A 257 -2.42 7.03 4.34
CA ALA A 257 -1.42 6.54 5.26
C ALA A 257 -1.92 5.33 6.04
N ALA A 258 -0.98 4.48 6.50
CA ALA A 258 -1.24 3.37 7.39
C ALA A 258 -0.09 3.21 8.37
N ALA A 259 -0.39 2.77 9.59
CA ALA A 259 0.61 2.52 10.62
C ALA A 259 0.21 1.39 11.55
N MET A 260 1.21 0.82 12.24
CA MET A 260 1.06 -0.25 13.23
C MET A 260 2.28 -0.31 14.14
N ILE A 261 2.14 -0.92 15.31
CA ILE A 261 3.29 -1.33 16.12
C ILE A 261 3.78 -2.67 15.62
N VAL A 262 5.11 -2.80 15.50
CA VAL A 262 5.83 -4.05 15.26
C VAL A 262 6.77 -4.27 16.44
N CYS A 263 6.58 -5.35 17.19
CA CYS A 263 7.38 -5.60 18.39
C CYS A 263 7.60 -7.09 18.64
N THR A 264 8.46 -7.41 19.64
CA THR A 264 8.56 -8.79 20.11
C THR A 264 7.28 -9.19 20.85
N ALA A 265 6.93 -10.48 20.82
CA ALA A 265 5.77 -10.99 21.58
C ALA A 265 5.93 -10.74 23.08
N GLU A 266 7.14 -10.87 23.61
CA GLU A 266 7.50 -10.61 25.00
C GLU A 266 7.28 -9.13 25.36
N LYS A 267 7.69 -8.19 24.46
CA LYS A 267 7.46 -6.76 24.67
C LYS A 267 5.98 -6.41 24.65
N ALA A 268 5.23 -7.00 23.72
CA ALA A 268 3.78 -6.83 23.67
C ALA A 268 3.13 -7.27 24.98
N GLN A 269 3.49 -8.43 25.49
CA GLN A 269 2.98 -8.95 26.75
C GLN A 269 3.36 -8.04 27.93
N ALA A 270 4.61 -7.61 28.02
CA ALA A 270 5.08 -6.74 29.10
C ALA A 270 4.37 -5.38 29.15
N LEU A 271 3.94 -4.87 27.99
CA LEU A 271 3.20 -3.60 27.84
C LEU A 271 1.69 -3.77 27.82
N GLY A 272 1.16 -5.00 27.96
CA GLY A 272 -0.27 -5.28 27.89
C GLY A 272 -0.91 -5.00 26.52
N LEU A 273 -0.11 -4.99 25.46
CA LEU A 273 -0.58 -4.81 24.09
C LEU A 273 -1.29 -6.07 23.59
N LYS A 274 -2.23 -5.89 22.66
CA LYS A 274 -3.00 -6.98 22.04
C LYS A 274 -2.54 -7.20 20.60
N PRO A 275 -1.65 -8.17 20.32
CA PRO A 275 -1.24 -8.49 18.98
C PRO A 275 -2.41 -9.02 18.13
N THR A 276 -2.43 -8.64 16.84
CA THR A 276 -3.44 -9.10 15.88
C THR A 276 -2.89 -10.22 14.98
N ALA A 277 -1.60 -10.20 14.71
CA ALA A 277 -0.92 -11.20 13.91
C ALA A 277 0.56 -11.32 14.29
N ARG A 278 1.19 -12.46 13.97
CA ARG A 278 2.65 -12.59 13.97
C ARG A 278 3.19 -12.64 12.55
N ILE A 279 4.39 -12.15 12.37
CA ILE A 279 5.11 -12.24 11.10
C ILE A 279 5.75 -13.62 11.02
N VAL A 280 5.33 -14.42 10.02
CA VAL A 280 5.85 -15.77 9.79
C VAL A 280 7.11 -15.73 8.93
N SER A 281 7.01 -15.06 7.79
CA SER A 281 8.13 -14.88 6.86
C SER A 281 7.86 -13.71 5.91
N TYR A 282 8.91 -13.30 5.22
CA TYR A 282 8.80 -12.38 4.09
C TYR A 282 9.87 -12.69 3.03
N ALA A 283 9.62 -12.24 1.81
CA ALA A 283 10.59 -12.32 0.73
C ALA A 283 10.39 -11.19 -0.29
N TYR A 284 11.50 -10.85 -0.93
CA TYR A 284 11.50 -10.03 -2.13
C TYR A 284 12.08 -10.84 -3.28
N ALA A 285 11.56 -10.59 -4.49
CA ALA A 285 12.06 -11.15 -5.73
C ALA A 285 12.28 -10.03 -6.74
N ALA A 286 13.16 -10.24 -7.69
CA ALA A 286 13.37 -9.34 -8.82
C ALA A 286 13.01 -10.04 -10.12
N VAL A 287 12.49 -9.24 -11.05
CA VAL A 287 12.08 -9.64 -12.39
C VAL A 287 12.49 -8.54 -13.38
N GLU A 288 12.32 -8.78 -14.66
CA GLU A 288 12.57 -7.77 -15.67
C GLU A 288 11.66 -6.54 -15.49
N PRO A 289 12.22 -5.30 -15.46
CA PRO A 289 11.44 -4.08 -15.22
C PRO A 289 10.22 -3.91 -16.12
N ALA A 290 10.35 -4.26 -17.39
CA ALA A 290 9.26 -4.19 -18.38
C ALA A 290 8.06 -5.12 -18.04
N TYR A 291 8.24 -6.06 -17.11
CA TYR A 291 7.24 -7.02 -16.63
C TYR A 291 7.10 -6.96 -15.11
N MET A 292 7.33 -5.78 -14.50
CA MET A 292 7.35 -5.60 -13.04
C MET A 292 6.14 -6.21 -12.31
N GLY A 293 4.98 -6.18 -12.97
CA GLY A 293 3.71 -6.65 -12.38
C GLY A 293 3.69 -8.14 -12.04
N ILE A 294 4.60 -8.96 -12.60
CA ILE A 294 4.68 -10.39 -12.30
C ILE A 294 5.47 -10.70 -11.01
N GLY A 295 6.11 -9.70 -10.40
CA GLY A 295 6.95 -9.84 -9.22
C GLY A 295 6.34 -10.68 -8.08
N PRO A 296 5.03 -10.55 -7.75
CA PRO A 296 4.37 -11.36 -6.73
C PRO A 296 4.50 -12.87 -6.94
N ALA A 297 4.37 -13.34 -8.19
CA ALA A 297 4.48 -14.77 -8.53
C ALA A 297 5.86 -15.37 -8.26
N PHE A 298 6.88 -14.53 -8.06
CA PHE A 298 8.25 -14.94 -7.69
C PHE A 298 8.59 -14.64 -6.24
N ALA A 299 7.91 -13.69 -5.60
CA ALA A 299 8.10 -13.39 -4.18
C ALA A 299 7.35 -14.36 -3.26
N MET A 300 6.10 -14.72 -3.61
CA MET A 300 5.29 -15.65 -2.83
C MET A 300 5.95 -17.02 -2.63
N PRO A 301 6.45 -17.72 -3.68
CA PRO A 301 7.11 -19.00 -3.47
C PRO A 301 8.34 -18.92 -2.56
N LYS A 302 9.09 -17.83 -2.62
CA LYS A 302 10.24 -17.61 -1.73
C LYS A 302 9.81 -17.43 -0.27
N ALA A 303 8.74 -16.68 -0.02
CA ALA A 303 8.22 -16.48 1.32
C ALA A 303 7.62 -17.77 1.89
N LEU A 304 6.83 -18.50 1.10
CA LEU A 304 6.26 -19.81 1.46
C LEU A 304 7.35 -20.81 1.83
N LYS A 305 8.40 -20.93 1.00
CA LYS A 305 9.54 -21.79 1.28
C LYS A 305 10.22 -21.46 2.62
N LYS A 306 10.43 -20.17 2.92
CA LYS A 306 11.01 -19.72 4.19
C LYS A 306 10.12 -20.06 5.38
N ALA A 307 8.80 -20.00 5.19
CA ALA A 307 7.81 -20.35 6.21
C ALA A 307 7.66 -21.86 6.43
N GLY A 308 8.10 -22.68 5.49
CA GLY A 308 7.80 -24.11 5.46
C GLY A 308 6.32 -24.39 5.17
N LEU A 309 5.67 -23.47 4.44
CA LEU A 309 4.25 -23.54 4.07
C LEU A 309 4.09 -23.76 2.56
N THR A 310 2.92 -24.27 2.18
CA THR A 310 2.44 -24.32 0.81
C THR A 310 1.38 -23.25 0.55
N LEU A 311 1.02 -22.99 -0.70
CA LEU A 311 -0.06 -22.05 -1.03
C LEU A 311 -1.43 -22.55 -0.53
N ASP A 312 -1.62 -23.87 -0.42
CA ASP A 312 -2.87 -24.46 0.09
C ASP A 312 -3.09 -24.17 1.57
N ASP A 313 -2.02 -23.96 2.35
CA ASP A 313 -2.09 -23.55 3.77
C ASP A 313 -2.57 -22.11 3.95
N ILE A 314 -2.56 -21.31 2.89
CA ILE A 314 -2.94 -19.89 2.94
C ILE A 314 -4.45 -19.75 2.79
N ASP A 315 -5.07 -19.04 3.73
CA ASP A 315 -6.51 -18.79 3.75
C ASP A 315 -6.92 -17.52 3.01
N LEU A 316 -6.09 -16.47 3.07
CA LEU A 316 -6.37 -15.15 2.49
C LEU A 316 -5.12 -14.58 1.81
N ILE A 317 -5.35 -13.88 0.70
CA ILE A 317 -4.30 -13.18 -0.05
C ILE A 317 -4.78 -11.76 -0.36
N GLU A 318 -4.05 -10.77 0.12
CA GLU A 318 -4.15 -9.39 -0.35
C GLU A 318 -3.07 -9.18 -1.41
N LEU A 319 -3.48 -9.21 -2.67
CA LEU A 319 -2.64 -8.92 -3.83
C LEU A 319 -2.90 -7.50 -4.28
N ASN A 320 -1.92 -6.61 -4.19
CA ASN A 320 -2.11 -5.25 -4.67
C ASN A 320 -2.53 -5.21 -6.14
N GLU A 321 -3.65 -4.56 -6.42
CA GLU A 321 -4.23 -4.41 -7.76
C GLU A 321 -3.71 -3.12 -8.42
N ALA A 322 -2.44 -3.09 -8.79
CA ALA A 322 -1.94 -1.97 -9.58
C ALA A 322 -2.68 -1.90 -10.94
N PHE A 323 -2.90 -3.06 -11.56
CA PHE A 323 -3.64 -3.23 -12.82
C PHE A 323 -4.36 -4.59 -12.83
N ALA A 324 -5.55 -4.67 -13.40
CA ALA A 324 -6.25 -5.94 -13.56
C ALA A 324 -5.42 -6.94 -14.40
N ALA A 325 -4.78 -6.47 -15.49
CA ALA A 325 -3.87 -7.28 -16.30
C ALA A 325 -2.74 -7.89 -15.46
N GLN A 326 -2.18 -7.11 -14.53
CA GLN A 326 -1.11 -7.56 -13.64
C GLN A 326 -1.60 -8.65 -12.68
N CYS A 327 -2.77 -8.47 -12.06
CA CYS A 327 -3.32 -9.47 -11.15
C CYS A 327 -3.62 -10.79 -11.86
N LEU A 328 -4.26 -10.72 -13.03
CA LEU A 328 -4.56 -11.88 -13.85
C LEU A 328 -3.28 -12.60 -14.31
N ALA A 329 -2.24 -11.85 -14.68
CA ALA A 329 -0.94 -12.42 -15.03
C ALA A 329 -0.30 -13.15 -13.85
N VAL A 330 -0.37 -12.61 -12.63
CA VAL A 330 0.12 -13.28 -11.42
C VAL A 330 -0.58 -14.62 -11.21
N GLY A 331 -1.92 -14.68 -11.33
CA GLY A 331 -2.67 -15.94 -11.21
C GLY A 331 -2.21 -16.97 -12.24
N LYS A 332 -2.15 -16.57 -13.54
CA LYS A 332 -1.71 -17.46 -14.63
C LYS A 332 -0.26 -17.94 -14.43
N GLU A 333 0.64 -17.08 -13.93
CA GLU A 333 2.03 -17.49 -13.66
C GLU A 333 2.12 -18.45 -12.48
N MET A 334 1.35 -18.24 -11.41
CA MET A 334 1.30 -19.17 -10.26
C MET A 334 0.80 -20.56 -10.71
N GLU A 335 -0.24 -20.61 -11.52
CA GLU A 335 -0.75 -21.85 -12.12
C GLU A 335 0.30 -22.53 -13.01
N ALA A 336 1.00 -21.77 -13.85
CA ALA A 336 2.09 -22.27 -14.71
C ALA A 336 3.26 -22.85 -13.90
N GLN A 337 3.51 -22.32 -12.70
CA GLN A 337 4.49 -22.84 -11.75
C GLN A 337 3.98 -24.06 -10.95
N GLY A 338 2.75 -24.50 -11.17
CA GLY A 338 2.14 -25.66 -10.54
C GLY A 338 1.45 -25.39 -9.20
N TYR A 339 1.22 -24.13 -8.84
CA TYR A 339 0.45 -23.77 -7.65
C TYR A 339 -1.06 -23.79 -7.92
N ASN A 340 -1.84 -24.25 -6.94
CA ASN A 340 -3.30 -24.21 -6.97
C ASN A 340 -3.79 -22.78 -6.64
N TRP A 341 -3.89 -21.91 -7.66
CA TRP A 341 -4.34 -20.54 -7.48
C TRP A 341 -5.86 -20.46 -7.32
N ASN A 342 -6.33 -19.90 -6.20
CA ASN A 342 -7.75 -19.77 -5.90
C ASN A 342 -8.15 -18.30 -5.71
N TRP A 343 -8.89 -17.76 -6.69
CA TRP A 343 -9.39 -16.37 -6.67
C TRP A 343 -10.38 -16.08 -5.53
N ASP A 344 -11.02 -17.08 -4.92
CA ASP A 344 -11.94 -16.89 -3.79
C ASP A 344 -11.21 -16.49 -2.50
N LYS A 345 -9.90 -16.73 -2.42
CA LYS A 345 -9.02 -16.31 -1.33
C LYS A 345 -8.42 -14.91 -1.56
N VAL A 346 -8.51 -14.37 -2.79
CA VAL A 346 -7.81 -13.15 -3.21
C VAL A 346 -8.71 -11.93 -3.13
N ASN A 347 -8.23 -10.88 -2.45
CA ASN A 347 -8.86 -9.57 -2.37
C ASN A 347 -10.36 -9.69 -2.08
N VAL A 348 -10.69 -10.39 -1.00
CA VAL A 348 -12.07 -10.75 -0.66
C VAL A 348 -12.96 -9.55 -0.35
N ASN A 349 -12.36 -8.41 -0.03
CA ASN A 349 -13.03 -7.13 0.23
C ASN A 349 -12.75 -6.09 -0.88
N GLY A 350 -12.35 -6.53 -2.09
CA GLY A 350 -11.88 -5.65 -3.15
C GLY A 350 -10.43 -5.24 -2.95
N GLY A 351 -9.82 -4.59 -3.93
CA GLY A 351 -8.41 -4.20 -3.90
C GLY A 351 -8.19 -2.79 -4.46
N ALA A 352 -6.97 -2.49 -4.84
CA ALA A 352 -6.52 -1.14 -5.15
C ALA A 352 -7.20 -0.50 -6.37
N ILE A 353 -7.73 -1.27 -7.30
CA ILE A 353 -8.53 -0.71 -8.42
C ILE A 353 -9.73 0.04 -7.87
N ALA A 354 -10.38 -0.49 -6.83
CA ALA A 354 -11.51 0.14 -6.16
C ALA A 354 -11.10 1.06 -5.02
N LEU A 355 -10.13 0.64 -4.20
CA LEU A 355 -9.76 1.27 -2.93
C LEU A 355 -8.60 2.26 -3.04
N GLY A 356 -7.95 2.36 -4.22
CA GLY A 356 -6.80 3.22 -4.43
C GLY A 356 -5.46 2.62 -4.00
N HIS A 357 -4.38 3.21 -4.57
CA HIS A 357 -2.99 2.78 -4.39
C HIS A 357 -2.09 3.97 -4.05
N PRO A 358 -2.16 4.53 -2.81
CA PRO A 358 -1.18 5.50 -2.35
C PRO A 358 0.16 4.76 -2.16
N VAL A 359 1.08 4.92 -3.12
CA VAL A 359 2.16 3.95 -3.43
C VAL A 359 2.99 3.57 -2.21
N GLY A 360 3.55 4.53 -1.48
CA GLY A 360 4.36 4.27 -0.28
C GLY A 360 3.59 3.72 0.92
N CYS A 361 2.27 3.90 0.93
CA CYS A 361 1.37 3.43 1.99
C CYS A 361 0.85 2.01 1.76
N THR A 362 0.66 1.60 0.51
CA THR A 362 -0.24 0.49 0.14
C THR A 362 0.07 -0.81 0.87
N ALA A 363 1.31 -1.23 0.95
CA ALA A 363 1.65 -2.48 1.64
C ALA A 363 1.23 -2.47 3.13
N ALA A 364 1.45 -1.37 3.84
CA ALA A 364 1.00 -1.24 5.23
C ALA A 364 -0.54 -1.21 5.33
N LYS A 365 -1.21 -0.59 4.34
CA LYS A 365 -2.68 -0.61 4.23
C LYS A 365 -3.20 -2.04 4.04
N LEU A 366 -2.60 -2.83 3.17
CA LEU A 366 -3.00 -4.21 2.92
C LEU A 366 -2.79 -5.09 4.16
N VAL A 367 -1.71 -4.89 4.93
CA VAL A 367 -1.51 -5.56 6.22
C VAL A 367 -2.65 -5.24 7.19
N ALA A 368 -3.10 -3.98 7.27
CA ALA A 368 -4.24 -3.62 8.12
C ALA A 368 -5.51 -4.37 7.68
N THR A 369 -5.88 -4.29 6.40
CA THR A 369 -7.07 -4.97 5.87
C THR A 369 -6.99 -6.48 6.06
N LEU A 370 -5.83 -7.08 5.75
CA LEU A 370 -5.61 -8.53 5.89
C LEU A 370 -5.79 -9.01 7.33
N THR A 371 -5.16 -8.33 8.29
CA THR A 371 -5.22 -8.75 9.70
C THR A 371 -6.64 -8.70 10.26
N TYR A 372 -7.42 -7.67 9.97
CA TYR A 372 -8.82 -7.60 10.40
C TYR A 372 -9.70 -8.64 9.70
N GLU A 373 -9.50 -8.90 8.41
CA GLU A 373 -10.27 -9.94 7.73
C GLU A 373 -9.89 -11.34 8.21
N MET A 374 -8.61 -11.58 8.56
CA MET A 374 -8.18 -12.82 9.21
C MET A 374 -8.90 -13.04 10.55
N GLN A 375 -9.12 -11.98 11.35
CA GLN A 375 -9.89 -12.09 12.59
C GLN A 375 -11.35 -12.45 12.31
N ARG A 376 -12.02 -11.73 11.40
CA ARG A 376 -13.43 -11.96 11.05
C ARG A 376 -13.71 -13.37 10.55
N ARG A 377 -12.82 -13.91 9.71
CA ARG A 377 -12.96 -15.26 9.13
C ARG A 377 -12.34 -16.37 9.96
N LYS A 378 -11.65 -16.02 11.04
CA LYS A 378 -10.84 -16.96 11.83
C LYS A 378 -9.79 -17.67 10.94
N ALA A 379 -9.33 -16.99 9.89
CA ALA A 379 -8.30 -17.47 8.98
C ALA A 379 -6.97 -17.58 9.73
N ARG A 380 -6.19 -18.64 9.46
CA ARG A 380 -4.92 -18.85 10.15
C ARG A 380 -3.79 -18.08 9.48
N TYR A 381 -3.61 -18.28 8.19
CA TYR A 381 -2.52 -17.67 7.43
C TYR A 381 -3.05 -16.72 6.36
N GLY A 382 -2.38 -15.57 6.26
CA GLY A 382 -2.63 -14.56 5.24
C GLY A 382 -1.37 -14.11 4.55
N ILE A 383 -1.48 -13.77 3.26
CA ILE A 383 -0.41 -13.17 2.46
C ILE A 383 -0.78 -11.73 2.12
N ASP A 384 0.17 -10.81 2.35
CA ASP A 384 0.24 -9.50 1.71
C ASP A 384 1.32 -9.55 0.63
N THR A 385 0.96 -9.23 -0.62
CA THR A 385 1.90 -9.28 -1.74
C THR A 385 1.61 -8.19 -2.78
N MET A 386 2.67 -7.67 -3.41
CA MET A 386 2.55 -6.64 -4.43
C MET A 386 3.67 -6.69 -5.47
N CYS A 387 3.34 -6.20 -6.65
CA CYS A 387 4.33 -5.82 -7.66
C CYS A 387 5.01 -4.52 -7.24
N VAL A 388 6.22 -4.32 -7.70
CA VAL A 388 7.07 -3.19 -7.33
C VAL A 388 7.75 -2.64 -8.58
N GLY A 389 7.56 -1.35 -8.86
CA GLY A 389 8.22 -0.66 -9.97
C GLY A 389 9.74 -0.87 -9.92
N GLY A 390 10.38 -0.93 -11.09
CA GLY A 390 11.77 -1.34 -11.21
C GLY A 390 11.99 -2.84 -11.33
N GLY A 391 10.90 -3.63 -11.46
CA GLY A 391 10.98 -5.07 -11.67
C GLY A 391 11.22 -5.88 -10.40
N GLN A 392 10.37 -5.68 -9.37
CA GLN A 392 10.43 -6.46 -8.13
C GLN A 392 9.05 -6.94 -7.70
N GLY A 393 9.02 -7.84 -6.72
CA GLY A 393 7.85 -8.24 -5.96
C GLY A 393 8.16 -8.35 -4.47
N GLY A 394 7.18 -8.05 -3.64
CA GLY A 394 7.23 -8.26 -2.18
C GLY A 394 6.16 -9.24 -1.74
N CYS A 395 6.45 -10.02 -0.71
CA CYS A 395 5.50 -10.92 -0.05
C CYS A 395 5.79 -10.98 1.44
N LEU A 396 4.75 -10.83 2.25
CA LEU A 396 4.76 -10.97 3.70
C LEU A 396 3.70 -11.99 4.09
N ILE A 397 4.07 -12.99 4.90
CA ILE A 397 3.16 -14.01 5.43
C ILE A 397 2.91 -13.75 6.90
N LEU A 398 1.64 -13.65 7.24
CA LEU A 398 1.14 -13.43 8.59
C LEU A 398 0.38 -14.66 9.11
N GLU A 399 0.49 -14.91 10.41
CA GLU A 399 -0.39 -15.83 11.12
C GLU A 399 -1.24 -15.05 12.11
N ARG A 400 -2.54 -15.32 12.10
CA ARG A 400 -3.48 -14.67 13.01
C ARG A 400 -3.19 -15.03 14.46
N ILE A 401 -3.16 -14.02 15.32
CA ILE A 401 -3.29 -14.17 16.78
C ILE A 401 -4.74 -13.83 17.12
N PRO A 402 -5.53 -14.76 17.72
CA PRO A 402 -6.91 -14.46 18.09
C PRO A 402 -7.01 -13.26 19.03
N MET A 403 -7.89 -12.33 18.71
CA MET A 403 -8.29 -11.27 19.65
C MET A 403 -9.51 -11.76 20.40
N ASP A 404 -9.37 -11.97 21.72
CA ASP A 404 -10.46 -12.35 22.62
C ASP A 404 -11.38 -11.16 22.93
#